data_94213c9fc0f395e2a6139ce56c4b55c8
#
_entry.id   94213c9fc0f395e2a6139ce56c4b55c8
#
_cell.length_a   1.000
_cell.length_b   1.000
_cell.length_c   1.000
_cell.angle_alpha   90.00
_cell.angle_beta   90.00
_cell.angle_gamma   90.00
#
_symmetry.space_group_name_H-M   'P 1'
#
loop_
_entity.id
_entity.type
_entity.pdbx_description
1 polymer ?
#
loop_
_entity_poly.entity_id
_entity_poly.type
_entity_poly.pdbx_seq_one_letter_code
_entity_poly.pdbx_strand_id
1 'polypeptide(L)'
;MVSHKIIPVGAYEANCVVLWSGNDALVVDPGQDAVDILAFLSERGLSLKGILLTHGHFDHVNGIPGILEQNPGIPVYAHPSDWVMFGHPMNRNPPDYPGVGRPAGIRDVREAAKDFPAFEIQVLETPGHTPGGVCFKTGDLLFCGDSLFAGSCGRTDFPGGSMADMRKSLAALAKLPPKTRVVPGHGPSTTIAREVATNPFMEGCR
;
A
#
# COMPACT_ATOMS: atom_id res chain seq x y z
N MET A 1 5.88 -17.78 9.48
CA MET A 1 5.33 -17.64 8.11
C MET A 1 4.31 -16.51 8.14
N VAL A 2 4.42 -15.55 7.23
CA VAL A 2 3.48 -14.42 7.15
C VAL A 2 2.24 -14.85 6.37
N SER A 3 1.08 -14.63 6.97
CA SER A 3 -0.23 -14.82 6.32
C SER A 3 -0.82 -13.47 5.92
N HIS A 4 -1.80 -13.46 5.02
CA HIS A 4 -2.46 -12.23 4.59
C HIS A 4 -3.94 -12.42 4.27
N LYS A 5 -4.69 -11.33 4.35
CA LYS A 5 -6.07 -11.20 3.88
C LYS A 5 -6.19 -9.88 3.13
N ILE A 6 -6.80 -9.93 1.95
CA ILE A 6 -7.19 -8.74 1.19
C ILE A 6 -8.63 -8.43 1.56
N ILE A 7 -8.89 -7.17 1.90
CA ILE A 7 -10.22 -6.62 2.22
C ILE A 7 -10.41 -5.42 1.29
N PRO A 8 -11.20 -5.53 0.21
CA PRO A 8 -11.56 -4.36 -0.59
C PRO A 8 -12.33 -3.37 0.26
N VAL A 9 -11.94 -2.10 0.25
CA VAL A 9 -12.51 -1.06 1.10
C VAL A 9 -12.94 0.17 0.28
N GLY A 10 -14.03 0.78 0.73
CA GLY A 10 -14.57 2.01 0.16
C GLY A 10 -15.12 1.88 -1.25
N ALA A 11 -15.62 3.02 -1.77
CA ALA A 11 -16.25 3.08 -3.07
C ALA A 11 -15.29 2.83 -4.26
N TYR A 12 -13.99 2.96 -4.03
CA TYR A 12 -12.95 2.67 -5.03
C TYR A 12 -12.43 1.24 -4.94
N GLU A 13 -12.95 0.41 -4.00
CA GLU A 13 -12.54 -0.97 -3.79
C GLU A 13 -11.02 -1.12 -3.66
N ALA A 14 -10.37 -0.19 -2.92
CA ALA A 14 -8.94 -0.27 -2.65
C ALA A 14 -8.62 -1.56 -1.87
N ASN A 15 -7.60 -2.26 -2.27
CA ASN A 15 -7.16 -3.50 -1.63
C ASN A 15 -6.41 -3.20 -0.33
N CYS A 16 -7.12 -3.03 0.78
CA CYS A 16 -6.52 -3.04 2.10
C CYS A 16 -6.01 -4.46 2.40
N VAL A 17 -4.79 -4.57 2.91
CA VAL A 17 -4.20 -5.87 3.23
C VAL A 17 -3.88 -5.95 4.71
N VAL A 18 -4.44 -6.96 5.39
CA VAL A 18 -4.00 -7.34 6.73
C VAL A 18 -2.95 -8.43 6.60
N LEU A 19 -1.75 -8.16 7.13
CA LEU A 19 -0.65 -9.13 7.27
C LEU A 19 -0.56 -9.57 8.72
N TRP A 20 -0.26 -10.86 8.98
CA TRP A 20 0.02 -11.30 10.34
C TRP A 20 1.07 -12.40 10.42
N SER A 21 1.80 -12.40 11.54
CA SER A 21 2.80 -13.39 11.92
C SER A 21 2.60 -13.72 13.41
N GLY A 22 2.21 -14.96 13.71
CA GLY A 22 1.66 -15.27 15.03
C GLY A 22 0.40 -14.45 15.31
N ASN A 23 0.35 -13.74 16.43
CA ASN A 23 -0.78 -12.88 16.79
C ASN A 23 -0.55 -11.40 16.43
N ASP A 24 0.63 -11.03 15.95
CA ASP A 24 0.92 -9.66 15.55
C ASP A 24 0.47 -9.39 14.13
N ALA A 25 -0.16 -8.25 13.89
CA ALA A 25 -0.68 -7.83 12.60
C ALA A 25 -0.19 -6.45 12.18
N LEU A 26 -0.10 -6.26 10.86
CA LEU A 26 0.08 -4.98 10.19
C LEU A 26 -1.07 -4.77 9.21
N VAL A 27 -1.50 -3.53 9.05
CA VAL A 27 -2.49 -3.15 8.04
C VAL A 27 -1.80 -2.32 6.97
N VAL A 28 -1.98 -2.70 5.71
CA VAL A 28 -1.47 -1.97 4.55
C VAL A 28 -2.64 -1.28 3.86
N ASP A 29 -2.50 0.00 3.61
CA ASP A 29 -3.46 0.85 2.89
C ASP A 29 -4.92 0.74 3.41
N PRO A 30 -5.21 1.14 4.64
CA PRO A 30 -6.59 1.20 5.15
C PRO A 30 -7.34 2.37 4.52
N GLY A 31 -7.82 2.17 3.29
CA GLY A 31 -8.44 3.22 2.49
C GLY A 31 -9.77 3.74 3.03
N GLN A 32 -10.56 2.86 3.64
CA GLN A 32 -11.84 3.16 4.31
C GLN A 32 -12.26 1.97 5.18
N ASP A 33 -13.53 1.92 5.63
CA ASP A 33 -14.16 0.77 6.30
C ASP A 33 -13.33 0.23 7.49
N ALA A 34 -12.81 1.15 8.32
CA ALA A 34 -12.01 0.79 9.51
C ALA A 34 -12.71 -0.23 10.39
N VAL A 35 -14.05 -0.21 10.45
CA VAL A 35 -14.86 -1.16 11.23
C VAL A 35 -14.65 -2.59 10.76
N ASP A 36 -14.66 -2.83 9.45
CA ASP A 36 -14.51 -4.18 8.87
C ASP A 36 -13.08 -4.70 9.07
N ILE A 37 -12.08 -3.82 8.94
CA ILE A 37 -10.67 -4.14 9.20
C ILE A 37 -10.50 -4.55 10.67
N LEU A 38 -11.05 -3.76 11.59
CA LEU A 38 -10.97 -4.01 13.04
C LEU A 38 -11.75 -5.26 13.46
N ALA A 39 -12.91 -5.50 12.84
CA ALA A 39 -13.69 -6.73 13.05
C ALA A 39 -12.87 -7.97 12.67
N PHE A 40 -12.23 -7.96 11.49
CA PHE A 40 -11.35 -9.07 11.07
C PHE A 40 -10.19 -9.31 12.05
N LEU A 41 -9.54 -8.24 12.54
CA LEU A 41 -8.47 -8.36 13.53
C LEU A 41 -8.99 -8.99 14.83
N SER A 42 -10.14 -8.52 15.32
CA SER A 42 -10.77 -9.01 16.55
C SER A 42 -11.20 -10.46 16.45
N GLU A 43 -11.89 -10.85 15.37
CA GLU A 43 -12.35 -12.23 15.13
C GLU A 43 -11.19 -13.23 15.10
N ARG A 44 -10.01 -12.78 14.68
CA ARG A 44 -8.79 -13.59 14.62
C ARG A 44 -7.90 -13.50 15.85
N GLY A 45 -8.25 -12.67 16.84
CA GLY A 45 -7.43 -12.42 18.02
C GLY A 45 -6.06 -11.79 17.68
N LEU A 46 -6.03 -10.95 16.61
CA LEU A 46 -4.81 -10.33 16.13
C LEU A 46 -4.57 -8.99 16.84
N SER A 47 -3.32 -8.74 17.21
CA SER A 47 -2.86 -7.49 17.81
C SER A 47 -2.25 -6.59 16.75
N LEU A 48 -2.88 -5.47 16.43
CA LEU A 48 -2.36 -4.51 15.46
C LEU A 48 -1.10 -3.83 15.98
N LYS A 49 -0.01 -3.83 15.21
CA LYS A 49 1.30 -3.27 15.55
C LYS A 49 1.65 -2.02 14.76
N GLY A 50 1.06 -1.83 13.59
CA GLY A 50 1.32 -0.67 12.76
C GLY A 50 0.51 -0.65 11.48
N ILE A 51 0.49 0.53 10.85
CA ILE A 51 -0.11 0.77 9.55
C ILE A 51 1.01 1.12 8.57
N LEU A 52 1.02 0.46 7.42
CA LEU A 52 1.97 0.71 6.33
C LEU A 52 1.21 1.31 5.15
N LEU A 53 1.76 2.36 4.54
CA LEU A 53 1.15 3.00 3.39
C LEU A 53 2.04 2.83 2.16
N THR A 54 1.46 2.30 1.08
CA THR A 54 2.14 2.24 -0.21
C THR A 54 2.32 3.63 -0.80
N HIS A 55 1.33 4.51 -0.58
CA HIS A 55 1.35 5.93 -0.97
C HIS A 55 0.28 6.72 -0.20
N GLY A 56 0.22 8.04 -0.44
CA GLY A 56 -0.60 8.94 0.37
C GLY A 56 -1.97 9.31 -0.20
N HIS A 57 -2.49 8.69 -1.26
CA HIS A 57 -3.80 9.06 -1.80
C HIS A 57 -4.96 8.73 -0.86
N PHE A 58 -6.03 9.53 -0.95
CA PHE A 58 -7.16 9.52 -0.03
C PHE A 58 -7.81 8.14 0.12
N ASP A 59 -7.94 7.40 -0.97
CA ASP A 59 -8.56 6.08 -1.01
C ASP A 59 -7.69 4.95 -0.44
N HIS A 60 -6.45 5.26 -0.03
CA HIS A 60 -5.55 4.37 0.71
C HIS A 60 -5.37 4.75 2.18
N VAL A 61 -5.86 5.94 2.60
CA VAL A 61 -5.56 6.47 3.95
C VAL A 61 -6.77 6.82 4.80
N ASN A 62 -7.99 6.92 4.22
CA ASN A 62 -9.16 7.45 4.95
C ASN A 62 -9.65 6.55 6.11
N GLY A 63 -9.27 5.29 6.18
CA GLY A 63 -9.55 4.41 7.33
C GLY A 63 -8.62 4.64 8.54
N ILE A 64 -7.51 5.36 8.37
CA ILE A 64 -6.53 5.58 9.45
C ILE A 64 -7.15 6.18 10.71
N PRO A 65 -7.95 7.26 10.65
CA PRO A 65 -8.53 7.85 11.86
C PRO A 65 -9.35 6.86 12.67
N GLY A 66 -10.22 6.08 12.03
CA GLY A 66 -11.04 5.09 12.71
C GLY A 66 -10.23 3.95 13.34
N ILE A 67 -9.13 3.56 12.73
CA ILE A 67 -8.23 2.55 13.31
C ILE A 67 -7.49 3.13 14.52
N LEU A 68 -6.96 4.35 14.42
CA LEU A 68 -6.21 5.00 15.51
C LEU A 68 -7.09 5.35 16.71
N GLU A 69 -8.37 5.61 16.51
CA GLU A 69 -9.33 5.84 17.60
C GLU A 69 -9.40 4.63 18.55
N GLN A 70 -9.38 3.42 18.02
CA GLN A 70 -9.44 2.18 18.77
C GLN A 70 -8.06 1.60 19.13
N ASN A 71 -7.02 2.06 18.44
CA ASN A 71 -5.63 1.61 18.64
C ASN A 71 -4.70 2.83 18.79
N PRO A 72 -4.87 3.63 19.87
CA PRO A 72 -4.08 4.84 20.03
C PRO A 72 -2.60 4.50 20.20
N GLY A 73 -1.75 5.26 19.48
CA GLY A 73 -0.30 5.16 19.62
C GLY A 73 0.38 4.12 18.73
N ILE A 74 -0.36 3.34 17.91
CA ILE A 74 0.30 2.52 16.90
C ILE A 74 0.95 3.41 15.84
N PRO A 75 2.15 3.04 15.35
CA PRO A 75 2.84 3.84 14.34
C PRO A 75 2.18 3.70 12.95
N VAL A 76 2.19 4.82 12.21
CA VAL A 76 1.83 4.88 10.80
C VAL A 76 3.08 5.18 10.00
N TYR A 77 3.34 4.38 8.97
CA TYR A 77 4.53 4.50 8.13
C TYR A 77 4.13 4.92 6.72
N ALA A 78 4.71 5.99 6.23
CA ALA A 78 4.58 6.47 4.86
C ALA A 78 5.91 7.04 4.38
N HIS A 79 6.12 7.06 3.07
CA HIS A 79 7.31 7.69 2.51
C HIS A 79 7.25 9.22 2.72
N PRO A 80 8.36 9.87 3.15
CA PRO A 80 8.38 11.31 3.45
C PRO A 80 7.91 12.20 2.30
N SER A 81 8.16 11.81 1.05
CA SER A 81 7.71 12.57 -0.12
C SER A 81 6.19 12.67 -0.26
N ASP A 82 5.45 11.75 0.34
CA ASP A 82 3.98 11.77 0.32
C ASP A 82 3.36 12.42 1.58
N TRP A 83 4.16 12.82 2.56
CA TRP A 83 3.63 13.47 3.76
C TRP A 83 2.90 14.78 3.47
N VAL A 84 3.21 15.45 2.37
CA VAL A 84 2.52 16.67 1.93
C VAL A 84 1.09 16.42 1.47
N MET A 85 0.73 15.18 1.18
CA MET A 85 -0.61 14.79 0.74
C MET A 85 -1.62 14.78 1.90
N PHE A 86 -1.16 14.54 3.12
CA PHE A 86 -2.02 14.54 4.30
C PHE A 86 -2.55 15.94 4.58
N GLY A 87 -3.88 16.07 4.63
CA GLY A 87 -4.56 17.36 4.82
C GLY A 87 -4.57 18.26 3.58
N HIS A 88 -3.97 17.82 2.46
CA HIS A 88 -3.98 18.62 1.24
C HIS A 88 -5.40 18.70 0.63
N PRO A 89 -5.90 19.89 0.26
CA PRO A 89 -7.27 20.05 -0.24
C PRO A 89 -7.61 19.25 -1.48
N MET A 90 -6.62 18.91 -2.30
CA MET A 90 -6.81 18.09 -3.51
C MET A 90 -6.81 16.58 -3.21
N ASN A 91 -6.39 16.16 -2.01
CA ASN A 91 -6.33 14.76 -1.60
C ASN A 91 -7.57 14.34 -0.83
N ARG A 92 -8.73 14.54 -1.44
CA ARG A 92 -10.04 14.18 -0.88
C ARG A 92 -11.08 14.04 -1.98
N ASN A 93 -12.13 13.27 -1.70
CA ASN A 93 -13.32 13.16 -2.56
C ASN A 93 -14.58 13.08 -1.68
N PRO A 94 -15.07 14.23 -1.12
CA PRO A 94 -16.24 14.23 -0.26
C PRO A 94 -17.53 13.87 -1.05
N PRO A 95 -18.58 13.29 -0.38
CA PRO A 95 -18.64 13.11 1.07
C PRO A 95 -17.85 11.89 1.59
N ASP A 96 -17.59 10.88 0.76
CA ASP A 96 -17.09 9.57 1.19
C ASP A 96 -15.63 9.62 1.69
N TYR A 97 -14.81 10.48 1.07
CA TYR A 97 -13.40 10.64 1.42
C TYR A 97 -13.11 12.10 1.81
N PRO A 98 -13.34 12.47 3.07
CA PRO A 98 -13.17 13.86 3.52
C PRO A 98 -11.71 14.31 3.54
N GLY A 99 -10.77 13.37 3.41
CA GLY A 99 -9.34 13.58 3.55
C GLY A 99 -8.86 13.37 4.98
N VAL A 100 -7.60 13.01 5.11
CA VAL A 100 -6.96 12.67 6.39
C VAL A 100 -5.86 13.66 6.69
N GLY A 101 -5.89 14.24 7.89
CA GLY A 101 -4.78 15.02 8.43
C GLY A 101 -3.55 14.12 8.66
N ARG A 102 -2.36 14.73 8.65
CA ARG A 102 -1.13 13.98 8.89
C ARG A 102 -1.16 13.34 10.29
N PRO A 103 -1.04 12.00 10.39
CA PRO A 103 -1.02 11.32 11.67
C PRO A 103 0.12 11.82 12.57
N ALA A 104 -0.16 12.02 13.85
CA ALA A 104 0.88 12.36 14.81
C ALA A 104 1.91 11.23 14.89
N GLY A 105 3.20 11.58 14.86
CA GLY A 105 4.26 10.57 14.94
C GLY A 105 4.37 9.66 13.71
N ILE A 106 3.88 10.09 12.54
CA ILE A 106 4.12 9.36 11.28
C ILE A 106 5.61 9.11 11.09
N ARG A 107 5.97 7.90 10.68
CA ARG A 107 7.35 7.45 10.51
C ARG A 107 7.69 7.24 9.04
N ASP A 108 8.98 7.28 8.75
CA ASP A 108 9.49 6.92 7.44
C ASP A 108 9.26 5.42 7.18
N VAL A 109 8.60 5.10 6.08
CA VAL A 109 8.25 3.72 5.73
C VAL A 109 9.48 2.82 5.57
N ARG A 110 10.65 3.38 5.29
CA ARG A 110 11.92 2.63 5.20
C ARG A 110 12.37 2.03 6.53
N GLU A 111 11.84 2.52 7.64
CA GLU A 111 12.10 1.98 8.98
C GLU A 111 11.27 0.72 9.29
N ALA A 112 10.16 0.49 8.56
CA ALA A 112 9.21 -0.59 8.84
C ALA A 112 9.87 -1.98 8.85
N ALA A 113 10.83 -2.24 7.96
CA ALA A 113 11.55 -3.51 7.91
C ALA A 113 12.32 -3.82 9.20
N LYS A 114 12.89 -2.78 9.83
CA LYS A 114 13.62 -2.88 11.10
C LYS A 114 12.67 -3.01 12.29
N ASP A 115 11.57 -2.28 12.26
CA ASP A 115 10.62 -2.23 13.38
C ASP A 115 9.74 -3.51 13.43
N PHE A 116 9.55 -4.19 12.29
CA PHE A 116 8.73 -5.41 12.18
C PHE A 116 9.50 -6.60 11.59
N PRO A 117 10.59 -7.07 12.21
CA PRO A 117 11.45 -8.13 11.65
C PRO A 117 10.72 -9.46 11.44
N ALA A 118 9.69 -9.78 12.24
CA ALA A 118 8.91 -11.00 12.12
C ALA A 118 8.08 -11.09 10.82
N PHE A 119 7.92 -9.98 10.10
CA PHE A 119 7.20 -9.92 8.82
C PHE A 119 8.10 -10.02 7.59
N GLU A 120 9.43 -9.96 7.78
CA GLU A 120 10.43 -10.06 6.70
C GLU A 120 10.14 -9.08 5.54
N ILE A 121 9.68 -7.86 5.86
CA ILE A 121 9.29 -6.86 4.89
C ILE A 121 10.51 -6.27 4.20
N GLN A 122 10.46 -6.20 2.87
CA GLN A 122 11.34 -5.38 2.06
C GLN A 122 10.53 -4.22 1.51
N VAL A 123 11.00 -3.00 1.71
CA VAL A 123 10.42 -1.78 1.14
C VAL A 123 11.15 -1.48 -0.17
N LEU A 124 10.40 -1.45 -1.27
CA LEU A 124 10.90 -1.12 -2.60
C LEU A 124 10.33 0.23 -3.01
N GLU A 125 11.17 1.24 -3.18
CA GLU A 125 10.72 2.54 -3.67
C GLU A 125 10.29 2.42 -5.13
N THR A 126 9.06 2.82 -5.42
CA THR A 126 8.44 2.76 -6.75
C THR A 126 7.74 4.07 -7.09
N PRO A 127 8.50 5.19 -7.16
CA PRO A 127 7.92 6.48 -7.51
C PRO A 127 7.35 6.46 -8.93
N GLY A 128 6.33 7.29 -9.14
CA GLY A 128 5.70 7.44 -10.46
C GLY A 128 4.23 7.78 -10.37
N HIS A 129 3.41 7.01 -9.66
CA HIS A 129 2.04 7.36 -9.31
C HIS A 129 2.01 8.51 -8.30
N THR A 130 2.82 8.40 -7.25
CA THR A 130 3.19 9.48 -6.35
C THR A 130 4.72 9.55 -6.23
N PRO A 131 5.27 10.67 -5.72
CA PRO A 131 6.71 10.77 -5.47
C PRO A 131 7.22 9.81 -4.37
N GLY A 132 6.34 9.46 -3.42
CA GLY A 132 6.64 8.57 -2.29
C GLY A 132 6.06 7.16 -2.45
N GLY A 133 5.69 6.76 -3.66
CA GLY A 133 5.18 5.42 -3.91
C GLY A 133 6.17 4.33 -3.53
N VAL A 134 5.71 3.31 -2.79
CA VAL A 134 6.51 2.14 -2.41
C VAL A 134 5.72 0.84 -2.60
N CYS A 135 6.45 -0.25 -2.77
CA CYS A 135 5.90 -1.61 -2.67
C CYS A 135 6.45 -2.30 -1.42
N PHE A 136 5.64 -3.16 -0.81
CA PHE A 136 6.05 -4.04 0.28
C PHE A 136 6.17 -5.46 -0.23
N LYS A 137 7.35 -6.05 -0.08
CA LYS A 137 7.58 -7.46 -0.45
C LYS A 137 7.83 -8.29 0.79
N THR A 138 7.13 -9.42 0.92
CA THR A 138 7.39 -10.44 1.94
C THR A 138 7.23 -11.83 1.32
N GLY A 139 8.24 -12.68 1.45
CA GLY A 139 8.27 -13.97 0.77
C GLY A 139 8.02 -13.83 -0.74
N ASP A 140 7.01 -14.52 -1.24
CA ASP A 140 6.58 -14.48 -2.66
C ASP A 140 5.46 -13.45 -2.94
N LEU A 141 5.12 -12.59 -1.97
CA LEU A 141 4.07 -11.58 -2.09
C LEU A 141 4.66 -10.20 -2.30
N LEU A 142 4.03 -9.41 -3.15
CA LEU A 142 4.31 -8.01 -3.41
C LEU A 142 3.01 -7.20 -3.32
N PHE A 143 2.90 -6.30 -2.35
CA PHE A 143 1.83 -5.32 -2.24
C PHE A 143 2.33 -4.03 -2.86
N CYS A 144 1.80 -3.69 -4.02
CA CYS A 144 2.41 -2.64 -4.85
C CYS A 144 1.60 -1.33 -4.92
N GLY A 145 0.50 -1.22 -4.16
CA GLY A 145 -0.37 -0.06 -4.28
C GLY A 145 -0.64 0.23 -5.75
N ASP A 146 -0.58 1.48 -6.13
CA ASP A 146 -0.87 1.95 -7.48
C ASP A 146 0.36 2.02 -8.39
N SER A 147 1.36 1.16 -8.15
CA SER A 147 2.51 1.06 -9.06
C SER A 147 2.23 0.12 -10.23
N LEU A 148 1.75 -1.11 -9.97
CA LEU A 148 1.55 -2.15 -10.99
C LEU A 148 0.19 -2.81 -10.82
N PHE A 149 -0.63 -2.80 -11.86
CA PHE A 149 -1.94 -3.47 -11.94
C PHE A 149 -1.90 -4.65 -12.91
N ALA A 150 -2.92 -5.50 -12.86
CA ALA A 150 -3.10 -6.56 -13.84
C ALA A 150 -3.36 -5.95 -15.24
N GLY A 151 -2.33 -5.96 -16.09
CA GLY A 151 -2.37 -5.42 -17.45
C GLY A 151 -2.25 -3.88 -17.55
N SER A 152 -1.92 -3.18 -16.45
CA SER A 152 -1.82 -1.72 -16.43
C SER A 152 -0.82 -1.25 -15.35
N CYS A 153 -0.74 0.07 -15.17
CA CYS A 153 -0.04 0.72 -14.05
C CYS A 153 -0.87 1.90 -13.52
N GLY A 154 -0.49 2.44 -12.37
CA GLY A 154 -1.10 3.63 -11.81
C GLY A 154 -0.98 4.85 -12.72
N ARG A 155 -1.98 5.70 -12.69
CA ARG A 155 -1.95 6.99 -13.43
C ARG A 155 -0.82 7.88 -12.90
N THR A 156 -0.30 8.73 -13.76
CA THR A 156 0.84 9.61 -13.45
C THR A 156 0.58 11.07 -13.78
N ASP A 157 -0.69 11.43 -14.00
CA ASP A 157 -1.15 12.76 -14.39
C ASP A 157 -1.64 13.61 -13.20
N PHE A 158 -1.67 13.04 -11.98
CA PHE A 158 -1.92 13.79 -10.75
C PHE A 158 -0.67 14.56 -10.30
N PRO A 159 -0.86 15.62 -9.47
CA PRO A 159 0.27 16.38 -8.94
C PRO A 159 1.33 15.49 -8.27
N GLY A 160 2.57 15.61 -8.73
CA GLY A 160 3.69 14.78 -8.28
C GLY A 160 3.88 13.48 -9.07
N GLY A 161 2.93 13.10 -9.93
CA GLY A 161 3.05 11.93 -10.81
C GLY A 161 4.10 12.11 -11.91
N SER A 162 4.76 11.02 -12.30
CA SER A 162 5.83 10.99 -13.31
C SER A 162 5.83 9.68 -14.06
N MET A 163 5.46 9.69 -15.33
CA MET A 163 5.54 8.50 -16.19
C MET A 163 7.00 8.04 -16.38
N ALA A 164 7.95 8.97 -16.38
CA ALA A 164 9.36 8.62 -16.50
C ALA A 164 9.85 7.81 -15.28
N ASP A 165 9.42 8.17 -14.08
CA ASP A 165 9.76 7.44 -12.86
C ASP A 165 8.96 6.16 -12.74
N MET A 166 7.68 6.14 -13.14
CA MET A 166 6.87 4.93 -13.24
C MET A 166 7.54 3.86 -14.10
N ARG A 167 8.08 4.23 -15.26
CA ARG A 167 8.80 3.29 -16.14
C ARG A 167 10.03 2.70 -15.46
N LYS A 168 10.80 3.49 -14.70
CA LYS A 168 11.97 3.00 -13.94
C LYS A 168 11.52 2.03 -12.84
N SER A 169 10.44 2.37 -12.15
CA SER A 169 9.85 1.54 -11.10
C SER A 169 9.37 0.20 -11.66
N LEU A 170 8.63 0.21 -12.77
CA LEU A 170 8.19 -1.02 -13.43
C LEU A 170 9.35 -1.87 -13.92
N ALA A 171 10.42 -1.26 -14.47
CA ALA A 171 11.62 -1.96 -14.87
C ALA A 171 12.38 -2.59 -13.67
N ALA A 172 12.33 -1.97 -12.51
CA ALA A 172 12.85 -2.56 -11.28
C ALA A 172 12.00 -3.75 -10.80
N LEU A 173 10.68 -3.61 -10.81
CA LEU A 173 9.74 -4.69 -10.45
C LEU A 173 9.85 -5.89 -11.40
N ALA A 174 10.11 -5.68 -12.69
CA ALA A 174 10.29 -6.75 -13.68
C ALA A 174 11.45 -7.69 -13.36
N LYS A 175 12.41 -7.26 -12.53
CA LYS A 175 13.57 -8.05 -12.10
C LYS A 175 13.28 -8.98 -10.91
N LEU A 176 12.11 -8.83 -10.29
CA LEU A 176 11.69 -9.72 -9.20
C LEU A 176 11.48 -11.15 -9.72
N PRO A 177 11.55 -12.16 -8.84
CA PRO A 177 11.29 -13.54 -9.24
C PRO A 177 9.96 -13.68 -9.99
N PRO A 178 9.91 -14.38 -11.12
CA PRO A 178 8.71 -14.49 -11.97
C PRO A 178 7.47 -14.99 -11.23
N LYS A 179 7.64 -15.84 -10.21
CA LYS A 179 6.56 -16.39 -9.37
C LYS A 179 6.00 -15.40 -8.34
N THR A 180 6.61 -14.22 -8.19
CA THR A 180 6.13 -13.22 -7.21
C THR A 180 4.69 -12.84 -7.54
N ARG A 181 3.81 -13.07 -6.56
CA ARG A 181 2.39 -12.70 -6.62
C ARG A 181 2.25 -11.22 -6.30
N VAL A 182 1.57 -10.49 -7.16
CA VAL A 182 1.35 -9.05 -7.04
C VAL A 182 -0.08 -8.80 -6.58
N VAL A 183 -0.22 -8.09 -5.49
CA VAL A 183 -1.48 -7.54 -4.99
C VAL A 183 -1.44 -6.04 -5.26
N PRO A 184 -2.20 -5.55 -6.25
CA PRO A 184 -2.27 -4.12 -6.56
C PRO A 184 -3.11 -3.36 -5.56
N GLY A 185 -3.07 -2.02 -5.62
CA GLY A 185 -3.97 -1.16 -4.86
C GLY A 185 -5.43 -1.33 -5.25
N HIS A 186 -5.71 -1.66 -6.50
CA HIS A 186 -7.06 -1.91 -7.02
C HIS A 186 -7.11 -3.11 -7.95
N GLY A 187 -8.27 -3.78 -7.99
CA GLY A 187 -8.55 -4.88 -8.90
C GLY A 187 -7.85 -6.20 -8.54
N PRO A 188 -7.76 -7.13 -9.50
CA PRO A 188 -7.32 -8.50 -9.22
C PRO A 188 -5.81 -8.63 -9.05
N SER A 189 -5.39 -9.61 -8.24
CA SER A 189 -3.99 -10.02 -8.13
C SER A 189 -3.45 -10.60 -9.44
N THR A 190 -2.12 -10.48 -9.61
CA THR A 190 -1.41 -10.99 -10.79
C THR A 190 -0.06 -11.59 -10.38
N THR A 191 0.87 -11.76 -11.32
CA THR A 191 2.25 -12.20 -11.07
C THR A 191 3.23 -11.40 -11.91
N ILE A 192 4.47 -11.27 -11.45
CA ILE A 192 5.52 -10.62 -12.24
C ILE A 192 5.69 -11.30 -13.61
N ALA A 193 5.66 -12.63 -13.67
CA ALA A 193 5.76 -13.36 -14.94
C ALA A 193 4.68 -12.94 -15.96
N ARG A 194 3.42 -12.84 -15.51
CA ARG A 194 2.31 -12.44 -16.38
C ARG A 194 2.49 -11.00 -16.86
N GLU A 195 2.78 -10.09 -15.94
CA GLU A 195 2.87 -8.67 -16.28
C GLU A 195 4.05 -8.40 -17.22
N VAL A 196 5.22 -8.99 -16.99
CA VAL A 196 6.37 -8.89 -17.93
C VAL A 196 6.03 -9.45 -19.31
N ALA A 197 5.14 -10.44 -19.39
CA ALA A 197 4.77 -11.05 -20.67
C ALA A 197 3.68 -10.28 -21.42
N THR A 198 2.74 -9.63 -20.73
CA THR A 198 1.49 -9.15 -21.34
C THR A 198 1.14 -7.69 -21.06
N ASN A 199 1.77 -7.05 -20.04
CA ASN A 199 1.46 -5.68 -19.68
C ASN A 199 2.16 -4.68 -20.61
N PRO A 200 1.43 -3.84 -21.36
CA PRO A 200 2.03 -2.90 -22.31
C PRO A 200 2.94 -1.86 -21.65
N PHE A 201 2.71 -1.54 -20.36
CA PHE A 201 3.58 -0.62 -19.62
C PHE A 201 4.91 -1.24 -19.17
N MET A 202 5.03 -2.56 -19.25
CA MET A 202 6.26 -3.32 -18.95
C MET A 202 6.97 -3.78 -20.22
N GLU A 203 6.51 -3.38 -21.39
CA GLU A 203 7.19 -3.67 -22.66
C GLU A 203 8.61 -3.09 -22.64
N GLY A 204 9.61 -3.91 -22.96
CA GLY A 204 11.02 -3.51 -22.92
C GLY A 204 11.67 -3.54 -21.53
N CYS A 205 10.96 -3.94 -20.49
CA CYS A 205 11.51 -4.08 -19.12
C CYS A 205 12.28 -5.40 -18.88
N ARG A 206 12.58 -6.17 -19.94
CA ARG A 206 13.30 -7.46 -19.88
C ARG A 206 14.80 -7.29 -19.83
#